data_3a125d170df15746cc83aa52b806a6e4
#
_entry.id   3a125d170df15746cc83aa52b806a6e4
#
_cell.length_a   1.000
_cell.length_b   1.000
_cell.length_c   1.000
_cell.angle_alpha   90.00
_cell.angle_beta   90.00
_cell.angle_gamma   90.00
#
_symmetry.space_group_name_H-M   'P 1'
#
loop_
_entity.id
_entity.type
_entity.pdbx_description
1 polymer ?
#
loop_
_entity_poly.entity_id
_entity_poly.type
_entity_poly.pdbx_seq_one_letter_code
_entity_poly.pdbx_strand_id
1 'polypeptide(L)'
;MIISSVGATYAQKAEFRAAWIATVENIDWPSKRGLSTEEQKREFIALLDMHRKNGMNAVVMQIRPAADAFYPSELEPWSEYLTGKQGQAPSPYYDPLQFMIEETHKRGMEFHAWLNPYRAVFNTARSSVAPNHPSRLYPEWFVDYGDASKTTRYFNPGVPEAQDFVTRVIRDIVKRYDVDGIHFDDYFYPYPVAGKDFPDAKAYQRYGNGMAKDQWRRSNVDSIIAKLGRTIKQEKPWVKFGISPFGVWRNKTEDPEGSDTKALTNYDHLYADILLWLRKGWIDYVVPQLYWEIGHERADYLTLINWWSEHSYGRHCYIGLAPYRANSNAAWKDKTQLPRQIQLTRTTPNIQGQVYFSSKSFLNNPNGWNDSLQNNYYRQQVPTPAMPWLAKKPGSQ
;
A
#
# COMPACT_ATOMS: atom_id res chain seq x y z
N MET A 1 32.70 -5.71 -48.74
CA MET A 1 32.12 -6.60 -47.72
C MET A 1 31.84 -5.75 -46.51
N ILE A 2 30.58 -5.31 -46.36
CA ILE A 2 30.17 -4.43 -45.24
C ILE A 2 29.69 -5.36 -44.15
N ILE A 3 30.43 -5.42 -43.04
CA ILE A 3 30.05 -6.20 -41.86
C ILE A 3 29.02 -5.33 -41.09
N SER A 4 27.76 -5.68 -41.24
CA SER A 4 26.66 -5.11 -40.45
C SER A 4 26.75 -5.67 -39.03
N SER A 5 27.23 -4.92 -38.05
CA SER A 5 27.19 -5.26 -36.66
C SER A 5 25.74 -5.16 -36.19
N VAL A 6 25.05 -6.29 -36.08
CA VAL A 6 23.76 -6.40 -35.36
C VAL A 6 24.09 -6.23 -33.89
N GLY A 7 23.95 -5.00 -33.40
CA GLY A 7 24.00 -4.73 -31.98
C GLY A 7 22.79 -5.44 -31.30
N ALA A 8 23.06 -6.49 -30.51
CA ALA A 8 22.05 -7.08 -29.67
C ALA A 8 21.54 -5.99 -28.69
N THR A 9 20.37 -5.45 -28.94
CA THR A 9 19.65 -4.64 -27.98
C THR A 9 19.26 -5.55 -26.83
N TYR A 10 20.04 -5.56 -25.76
CA TYR A 10 19.60 -6.14 -24.51
C TYR A 10 18.29 -5.46 -24.12
N ALA A 11 17.19 -6.19 -24.19
CA ALA A 11 15.89 -5.69 -23.72
C ALA A 11 16.09 -5.24 -22.27
N GLN A 12 15.77 -3.97 -22.02
CA GLN A 12 15.91 -3.35 -20.71
C GLN A 12 15.07 -4.13 -19.70
N LYS A 13 15.68 -4.69 -18.65
CA LYS A 13 14.99 -5.53 -17.66
C LYS A 13 13.91 -4.70 -16.99
N ALA A 14 12.64 -5.10 -17.10
CA ALA A 14 11.53 -4.46 -16.43
C ALA A 14 11.72 -4.47 -14.91
N GLU A 15 11.38 -3.37 -14.23
CA GLU A 15 11.53 -3.20 -12.79
C GLU A 15 10.43 -2.27 -12.27
N PHE A 16 9.72 -2.67 -11.22
CA PHE A 16 8.74 -1.79 -10.58
C PHE A 16 9.44 -0.79 -9.65
N ARG A 17 9.24 0.50 -9.91
CA ARG A 17 9.89 1.61 -9.20
C ARG A 17 8.85 2.61 -8.78
N ALA A 18 8.39 2.53 -7.53
CA ALA A 18 7.28 3.35 -7.05
C ALA A 18 7.57 4.05 -5.73
N ALA A 19 6.79 5.08 -5.44
CA ALA A 19 6.73 5.69 -4.12
C ALA A 19 5.29 5.70 -3.62
N TRP A 20 5.11 5.49 -2.30
CA TRP A 20 3.86 5.77 -1.62
C TRP A 20 3.68 7.27 -1.45
N ILE A 21 2.45 7.73 -1.70
CA ILE A 21 2.00 9.10 -1.41
C ILE A 21 0.85 8.98 -0.40
N ALA A 22 1.15 9.26 0.87
CA ALA A 22 0.20 9.13 1.97
C ALA A 22 -0.57 10.44 2.18
N THR A 23 -1.89 10.31 2.35
CA THR A 23 -2.78 11.45 2.62
C THR A 23 -3.20 11.56 4.08
N VAL A 24 -3.20 10.43 4.80
CA VAL A 24 -3.52 10.42 6.23
C VAL A 24 -2.61 11.37 6.99
N GLU A 25 -3.20 12.20 7.86
CA GLU A 25 -2.46 13.24 8.60
C GLU A 25 -1.60 14.15 7.70
N ASN A 26 -1.92 14.24 6.41
CA ASN A 26 -1.20 15.05 5.44
C ASN A 26 0.32 14.74 5.42
N ILE A 27 0.66 13.44 5.49
CA ILE A 27 2.07 13.00 5.51
C ILE A 27 2.80 13.49 4.27
N ASP A 28 2.25 13.22 3.08
CA ASP A 28 2.88 13.57 1.80
C ASP A 28 2.07 14.60 1.00
N TRP A 29 0.77 14.38 0.83
CA TRP A 29 -0.09 15.23 0.01
C TRP A 29 -1.57 15.16 0.49
N PRO A 30 -2.32 16.29 0.45
CA PRO A 30 -1.82 17.67 0.35
C PRO A 30 -0.88 18.00 1.52
N SER A 31 0.04 18.96 1.36
CA SER A 31 1.02 19.29 2.41
C SER A 31 0.38 19.78 3.72
N LYS A 32 -0.84 20.27 3.63
CA LYS A 32 -1.73 20.64 4.75
C LYS A 32 -3.17 20.61 4.31
N ARG A 33 -4.08 20.56 5.27
CA ARG A 33 -5.52 20.66 5.05
C ARG A 33 -5.90 22.04 4.53
N GLY A 34 -6.95 22.12 3.71
CA GLY A 34 -7.57 23.39 3.29
C GLY A 34 -6.77 24.18 2.28
N LEU A 35 -5.85 23.56 1.53
CA LEU A 35 -5.26 24.19 0.35
C LEU A 35 -6.33 24.44 -0.73
N SER A 36 -6.15 25.50 -1.51
CA SER A 36 -6.97 25.73 -2.70
C SER A 36 -6.80 24.60 -3.72
N THR A 37 -7.78 24.41 -4.59
CA THR A 37 -7.70 23.43 -5.70
C THR A 37 -6.42 23.59 -6.52
N GLU A 38 -6.02 24.83 -6.84
CA GLU A 38 -4.82 25.10 -7.62
C GLU A 38 -3.52 24.74 -6.87
N GLU A 39 -3.47 24.97 -5.55
CA GLU A 39 -2.35 24.56 -4.72
C GLU A 39 -2.27 23.04 -4.63
N GLN A 40 -3.39 22.35 -4.41
CA GLN A 40 -3.45 20.89 -4.39
C GLN A 40 -2.91 20.29 -5.70
N LYS A 41 -3.37 20.78 -6.85
CA LYS A 41 -2.93 20.34 -8.17
C LYS A 41 -1.44 20.58 -8.39
N ARG A 42 -0.96 21.80 -8.08
CA ARG A 42 0.45 22.18 -8.24
C ARG A 42 1.37 21.30 -7.39
N GLU A 43 1.02 21.04 -6.13
CA GLU A 43 1.81 20.16 -5.25
C GLU A 43 1.87 18.74 -5.79
N PHE A 44 0.73 18.17 -6.25
CA PHE A 44 0.70 16.82 -6.79
C PHE A 44 1.55 16.70 -8.06
N ILE A 45 1.45 17.65 -8.98
CA ILE A 45 2.30 17.72 -10.17
C ILE A 45 3.78 17.76 -9.78
N ALA A 46 4.16 18.58 -8.80
CA ALA A 46 5.55 18.68 -8.34
C ALA A 46 6.08 17.35 -7.78
N LEU A 47 5.26 16.61 -7.02
CA LEU A 47 5.61 15.27 -6.55
C LEU A 47 5.82 14.29 -7.70
N LEU A 48 4.92 14.28 -8.69
CA LEU A 48 5.06 13.42 -9.87
C LEU A 48 6.31 13.74 -10.68
N ASP A 49 6.59 15.03 -10.90
CA ASP A 49 7.78 15.48 -11.62
C ASP A 49 9.08 15.08 -10.91
N MET A 50 9.09 15.19 -9.57
CA MET A 50 10.21 14.72 -8.75
C MET A 50 10.40 13.19 -8.90
N HIS A 51 9.32 12.41 -8.80
CA HIS A 51 9.41 10.96 -8.94
C HIS A 51 9.80 10.53 -10.35
N ARG A 52 9.28 11.19 -11.37
CA ARG A 52 9.69 10.97 -12.76
C ARG A 52 11.17 11.28 -12.98
N LYS A 53 11.66 12.40 -12.44
CA LYS A 53 13.07 12.76 -12.45
C LYS A 53 13.94 11.74 -11.72
N ASN A 54 13.45 11.17 -10.61
CA ASN A 54 14.12 10.08 -9.90
C ASN A 54 14.06 8.73 -10.63
N GLY A 55 13.45 8.65 -11.81
CA GLY A 55 13.38 7.43 -12.63
C GLY A 55 12.32 6.43 -12.21
N MET A 56 11.33 6.85 -11.42
CA MET A 56 10.18 6.02 -11.04
C MET A 56 9.18 5.87 -12.19
N ASN A 57 8.45 4.77 -12.19
CA ASN A 57 7.47 4.40 -13.22
C ASN A 57 6.08 4.08 -12.65
N ALA A 58 5.88 4.27 -11.36
CA ALA A 58 4.58 4.13 -10.70
C ALA A 58 4.50 5.00 -9.43
N VAL A 59 3.27 5.27 -9.00
CA VAL A 59 2.94 5.81 -7.67
C VAL A 59 1.86 4.96 -7.00
N VAL A 60 1.95 4.86 -5.68
CA VAL A 60 0.95 4.21 -4.83
C VAL A 60 0.30 5.29 -3.98
N MET A 61 -0.84 5.81 -4.45
CA MET A 61 -1.50 7.01 -3.94
C MET A 61 -2.64 6.67 -3.00
N GLN A 62 -2.57 7.14 -1.75
CA GLN A 62 -3.64 6.93 -0.77
C GLN A 62 -4.85 7.80 -1.08
N ILE A 63 -5.95 7.16 -1.50
CA ILE A 63 -7.19 7.82 -1.89
C ILE A 63 -8.33 7.60 -0.90
N ARG A 64 -8.14 6.71 0.09
CA ARG A 64 -9.12 6.38 1.14
C ARG A 64 -8.39 6.09 2.46
N PRO A 65 -8.05 7.13 3.23
CA PRO A 65 -7.28 6.96 4.47
C PRO A 65 -8.12 6.51 5.68
N ALA A 66 -9.41 6.89 5.76
CA ALA A 66 -10.24 6.69 6.96
C ALA A 66 -11.75 6.60 6.64
N ALA A 67 -12.16 5.66 5.79
CA ALA A 67 -13.53 5.53 5.29
C ALA A 67 -14.08 6.85 4.74
N ASP A 68 -13.22 7.57 4.06
CA ASP A 68 -13.46 8.85 3.40
C ASP A 68 -12.70 8.90 2.07
N ALA A 69 -13.03 9.83 1.20
CA ALA A 69 -12.62 9.76 -0.20
C ALA A 69 -11.91 11.04 -0.66
N PHE A 70 -10.91 10.85 -1.54
CA PHE A 70 -10.29 11.90 -2.34
C PHE A 70 -10.89 11.96 -3.76
N TYR A 71 -12.16 11.60 -3.86
CA TYR A 71 -12.94 11.60 -5.11
C TYR A 71 -14.44 11.74 -4.77
N PRO A 72 -15.30 12.16 -5.71
CA PRO A 72 -16.75 12.19 -5.48
C PRO A 72 -17.26 10.75 -5.28
N SER A 73 -17.75 10.46 -4.07
CA SER A 73 -18.30 9.16 -3.69
C SER A 73 -19.71 9.32 -3.11
N GLU A 74 -20.62 8.43 -3.51
CA GLU A 74 -21.94 8.31 -2.90
C GLU A 74 -21.94 7.42 -1.64
N LEU A 75 -20.83 6.69 -1.40
CA LEU A 75 -20.71 5.73 -0.31
C LEU A 75 -20.02 6.32 0.91
N GLU A 76 -19.08 7.24 0.71
CA GLU A 76 -18.23 7.80 1.76
C GLU A 76 -18.05 9.31 1.59
N PRO A 77 -17.90 10.09 2.67
CA PRO A 77 -17.71 11.53 2.58
C PRO A 77 -16.34 11.91 2.02
N TRP A 78 -16.20 13.16 1.57
CA TRP A 78 -14.91 13.77 1.29
C TRP A 78 -13.99 13.74 2.51
N SER A 79 -12.70 13.46 2.30
CA SER A 79 -11.72 13.38 3.38
C SER A 79 -11.44 14.76 4.02
N GLU A 80 -11.33 14.78 5.35
CA GLU A 80 -10.88 15.95 6.10
C GLU A 80 -9.46 16.38 5.74
N TYR A 81 -8.61 15.44 5.30
CA TYR A 81 -7.22 15.73 4.91
C TYR A 81 -7.11 16.51 3.61
N LEU A 82 -8.16 16.53 2.80
CA LEU A 82 -8.21 17.32 1.58
C LEU A 82 -8.59 18.78 1.87
N THR A 83 -9.70 19.00 2.56
CA THR A 83 -10.34 20.33 2.71
C THR A 83 -10.34 20.88 4.12
N GLY A 84 -9.94 20.08 5.11
CA GLY A 84 -9.93 20.45 6.53
C GLY A 84 -11.17 20.03 7.31
N LYS A 85 -12.27 19.71 6.61
CA LYS A 85 -13.53 19.23 7.20
C LYS A 85 -14.07 18.06 6.39
N GLN A 86 -14.32 16.92 7.05
CA GLN A 86 -14.89 15.75 6.38
C GLN A 86 -16.28 16.07 5.82
N GLY A 87 -16.54 15.63 4.59
CA GLY A 87 -17.78 15.87 3.86
C GLY A 87 -17.79 17.16 3.04
N GLN A 88 -16.75 17.98 3.12
CA GLN A 88 -16.62 19.20 2.32
C GLN A 88 -15.85 18.90 1.03
N ALA A 89 -16.49 19.16 -0.12
CA ALA A 89 -15.85 19.05 -1.43
C ALA A 89 -14.77 20.14 -1.63
N PRO A 90 -13.78 19.91 -2.51
CA PRO A 90 -12.82 20.95 -2.87
C PRO A 90 -13.50 22.14 -3.58
N SER A 91 -12.93 23.33 -3.40
CA SER A 91 -13.43 24.56 -4.01
C SER A 91 -12.28 25.38 -4.60
N PRO A 92 -12.32 25.74 -5.90
CA PRO A 92 -13.27 25.26 -6.92
C PRO A 92 -13.35 23.74 -7.02
N TYR A 93 -14.54 23.24 -7.37
CA TYR A 93 -14.78 21.80 -7.47
C TYR A 93 -13.92 21.15 -8.57
N TYR A 94 -13.35 19.99 -8.26
CA TYR A 94 -12.73 19.07 -9.23
C TYR A 94 -12.81 17.65 -8.68
N ASP A 95 -12.51 16.65 -9.50
CA ASP A 95 -12.31 15.27 -9.08
C ASP A 95 -10.80 15.01 -8.89
N PRO A 96 -10.30 15.00 -7.64
CA PRO A 96 -8.88 14.80 -7.39
C PRO A 96 -8.35 13.47 -7.93
N LEU A 97 -9.10 12.37 -7.78
CA LEU A 97 -8.66 11.05 -8.24
C LEU A 97 -8.51 11.00 -9.75
N GLN A 98 -9.50 11.52 -10.49
CA GLN A 98 -9.41 11.61 -11.95
C GLN A 98 -8.20 12.43 -12.38
N PHE A 99 -8.01 13.61 -11.79
CA PHE A 99 -6.87 14.48 -12.05
C PHE A 99 -5.53 13.77 -11.75
N MET A 100 -5.42 13.08 -10.62
CA MET A 100 -4.18 12.39 -10.23
C MET A 100 -3.84 11.25 -11.18
N ILE A 101 -4.83 10.48 -11.62
CA ILE A 101 -4.64 9.40 -12.60
C ILE A 101 -4.14 9.97 -13.93
N GLU A 102 -4.81 11.00 -14.46
CA GLU A 102 -4.45 11.62 -15.73
C GLU A 102 -3.04 12.20 -15.72
N GLU A 103 -2.68 12.94 -14.67
CA GLU A 103 -1.33 13.52 -14.53
C GLU A 103 -0.24 12.44 -14.38
N THR A 104 -0.57 11.33 -13.72
CA THR A 104 0.34 10.18 -13.58
C THR A 104 0.56 9.51 -14.94
N HIS A 105 -0.53 9.22 -15.67
CA HIS A 105 -0.47 8.59 -16.99
C HIS A 105 0.20 9.46 -18.04
N LYS A 106 0.00 10.79 -18.02
CA LYS A 106 0.73 11.74 -18.89
C LYS A 106 2.26 11.63 -18.77
N ARG A 107 2.75 11.19 -17.63
CA ARG A 107 4.18 10.96 -17.34
C ARG A 107 4.64 9.53 -17.64
N GLY A 108 3.78 8.70 -18.19
CA GLY A 108 4.07 7.28 -18.47
C GLY A 108 4.30 6.46 -17.21
N MET A 109 3.61 6.81 -16.10
CA MET A 109 3.67 6.09 -14.83
C MET A 109 2.35 5.40 -14.54
N GLU A 110 2.40 4.26 -13.84
CA GLU A 110 1.20 3.58 -13.33
C GLU A 110 0.67 4.27 -12.07
N PHE A 111 -0.66 4.27 -11.92
CA PHE A 111 -1.37 4.76 -10.75
C PHE A 111 -1.99 3.60 -9.98
N HIS A 112 -1.46 3.29 -8.81
CA HIS A 112 -2.02 2.31 -7.88
C HIS A 112 -2.80 3.03 -6.78
N ALA A 113 -4.11 2.81 -6.73
CA ALA A 113 -4.98 3.40 -5.74
C ALA A 113 -4.82 2.66 -4.40
N TRP A 114 -4.29 3.36 -3.40
CA TRP A 114 -4.11 2.82 -2.05
C TRP A 114 -5.28 3.17 -1.15
N LEU A 115 -5.83 2.15 -0.51
CA LEU A 115 -6.91 2.26 0.46
C LEU A 115 -6.51 1.58 1.76
N ASN A 116 -6.82 2.21 2.89
CA ASN A 116 -6.84 1.51 4.16
C ASN A 116 -8.19 0.78 4.27
N PRO A 117 -8.24 -0.55 4.43
CA PRO A 117 -9.51 -1.27 4.34
C PRO A 117 -10.45 -1.01 5.52
N TYR A 118 -9.93 -0.84 6.73
CA TYR A 118 -10.74 -0.90 7.95
C TYR A 118 -10.67 0.30 8.87
N ARG A 119 -9.68 1.18 8.74
CA ARG A 119 -9.66 2.40 9.53
C ARG A 119 -10.80 3.32 9.11
N ALA A 120 -11.63 3.72 10.06
CA ALA A 120 -12.80 4.57 9.80
C ALA A 120 -12.65 5.98 10.38
N VAL A 121 -12.09 6.12 11.59
CA VAL A 121 -11.79 7.42 12.20
C VAL A 121 -10.39 7.34 12.79
N PHE A 122 -9.47 8.12 12.26
CA PHE A 122 -8.06 8.05 12.64
C PHE A 122 -7.81 8.38 14.12
N ASN A 123 -8.53 9.37 14.65
CA ASN A 123 -8.48 9.74 16.07
C ASN A 123 -9.87 10.19 16.51
N THR A 124 -10.52 9.39 17.35
CA THR A 124 -11.91 9.64 17.78
C THR A 124 -12.10 10.96 18.54
N ALA A 125 -11.02 11.50 19.13
CA ALA A 125 -11.08 12.77 19.88
C ALA A 125 -10.87 14.01 18.99
N ARG A 126 -10.26 13.87 17.80
CA ARG A 126 -9.82 15.03 17.01
C ARG A 126 -10.30 15.02 15.57
N SER A 127 -10.55 13.84 14.98
CA SER A 127 -10.97 13.75 13.59
C SER A 127 -12.37 14.30 13.37
N SER A 128 -12.56 14.99 12.28
CA SER A 128 -13.87 15.40 11.79
C SER A 128 -14.63 14.18 11.26
N VAL A 129 -15.91 14.03 11.63
CA VAL A 129 -16.77 12.92 11.18
C VAL A 129 -18.07 13.50 10.62
N ALA A 130 -18.24 13.38 9.31
CA ALA A 130 -19.41 13.90 8.59
C ALA A 130 -20.70 13.12 8.96
N PRO A 131 -21.89 13.73 8.82
CA PRO A 131 -23.16 13.05 9.10
C PRO A 131 -23.39 11.78 8.25
N ASN A 132 -22.91 11.76 7.01
CA ASN A 132 -23.03 10.62 6.09
C ASN A 132 -21.84 9.64 6.17
N HIS A 133 -20.96 9.77 7.17
CA HIS A 133 -19.88 8.81 7.36
C HIS A 133 -20.44 7.44 7.77
N PRO A 134 -19.92 6.32 7.22
CA PRO A 134 -20.43 4.97 7.52
C PRO A 134 -20.57 4.67 9.01
N SER A 135 -19.66 5.15 9.86
CA SER A 135 -19.73 4.90 11.30
C SER A 135 -20.90 5.62 12.02
N ARG A 136 -21.52 6.61 11.36
CA ARG A 136 -22.76 7.23 11.85
C ARG A 136 -24.00 6.55 11.31
N LEU A 137 -23.91 6.02 10.09
CA LEU A 137 -25.05 5.34 9.44
C LEU A 137 -25.23 3.90 9.94
N TYR A 138 -24.13 3.22 10.26
CA TYR A 138 -24.10 1.80 10.63
C TYR A 138 -23.18 1.58 11.85
N PRO A 139 -23.48 2.19 13.01
CA PRO A 139 -22.58 2.18 14.17
C PRO A 139 -22.23 0.76 14.67
N GLU A 140 -23.10 -0.22 14.44
CA GLU A 140 -22.90 -1.63 14.83
C GLU A 140 -21.79 -2.36 14.05
N TRP A 141 -21.31 -1.78 12.94
CA TRP A 141 -20.19 -2.35 12.15
C TRP A 141 -18.82 -1.95 12.70
N PHE A 142 -18.77 -1.09 13.70
CA PHE A 142 -17.54 -0.43 14.13
C PHE A 142 -17.19 -0.75 15.57
N VAL A 143 -15.89 -0.66 15.84
CA VAL A 143 -15.32 -0.76 17.18
C VAL A 143 -14.24 0.30 17.38
N ASP A 144 -14.09 0.76 18.62
CA ASP A 144 -13.03 1.68 19.01
C ASP A 144 -11.91 0.88 19.68
N TYR A 145 -10.67 1.09 19.21
CA TYR A 145 -9.49 0.42 19.71
C TYR A 145 -8.28 1.33 19.74
N GLY A 146 -7.50 1.24 20.79
CA GLY A 146 -6.34 2.10 21.03
C GLY A 146 -6.00 2.17 22.50
N ASP A 147 -5.17 3.13 22.86
CA ASP A 147 -4.76 3.43 24.23
C ASP A 147 -5.22 4.82 24.69
N ALA A 148 -4.73 5.26 25.86
CA ALA A 148 -5.08 6.58 26.40
C ALA A 148 -4.56 7.75 25.55
N SER A 149 -3.51 7.55 24.75
CA SER A 149 -2.94 8.58 23.87
C SER A 149 -3.72 8.77 22.58
N LYS A 150 -4.29 7.66 22.05
CA LYS A 150 -5.03 7.66 20.81
C LYS A 150 -5.99 6.47 20.71
N THR A 151 -7.24 6.75 20.43
CA THR A 151 -8.24 5.76 20.06
C THR A 151 -8.64 5.96 18.60
N THR A 152 -8.62 4.88 17.83
CA THR A 152 -9.02 4.83 16.42
C THR A 152 -10.30 4.02 16.31
N ARG A 153 -11.23 4.44 15.45
CA ARG A 153 -12.41 3.65 15.09
C ARG A 153 -12.14 2.83 13.86
N TYR A 154 -12.46 1.55 13.94
CA TYR A 154 -12.27 0.58 12.85
C TYR A 154 -13.60 -0.04 12.45
N PHE A 155 -13.76 -0.36 11.16
CA PHE A 155 -14.68 -1.42 10.80
C PHE A 155 -14.28 -2.70 11.54
N ASN A 156 -15.25 -3.44 12.03
CA ASN A 156 -15.00 -4.76 12.59
C ASN A 156 -14.86 -5.77 11.45
N PRO A 157 -13.68 -6.36 11.23
CA PRO A 157 -13.46 -7.28 10.11
C PRO A 157 -14.33 -8.54 10.18
N GLY A 158 -14.84 -8.87 11.37
CA GLY A 158 -15.73 -10.00 11.62
C GLY A 158 -17.21 -9.76 11.29
N VAL A 159 -17.57 -8.56 10.82
CA VAL A 159 -18.94 -8.21 10.43
C VAL A 159 -19.09 -8.35 8.91
N PRO A 160 -19.89 -9.31 8.40
CA PRO A 160 -20.03 -9.54 6.96
C PRO A 160 -20.51 -8.32 6.17
N GLU A 161 -21.43 -7.55 6.74
CA GLU A 161 -21.96 -6.31 6.11
C GLU A 161 -20.88 -5.25 5.95
N ALA A 162 -19.93 -5.15 6.89
CA ALA A 162 -18.77 -4.26 6.79
C ALA A 162 -17.85 -4.68 5.65
N GLN A 163 -17.59 -5.98 5.48
CA GLN A 163 -16.83 -6.51 4.34
C GLN A 163 -17.53 -6.22 3.01
N ASP A 164 -18.84 -6.39 2.94
CA ASP A 164 -19.63 -6.10 1.74
C ASP A 164 -19.61 -4.61 1.38
N PHE A 165 -19.65 -3.75 2.38
CA PHE A 165 -19.53 -2.31 2.19
C PHE A 165 -18.18 -1.93 1.59
N VAL A 166 -17.07 -2.38 2.17
CA VAL A 166 -15.72 -2.14 1.64
C VAL A 166 -15.59 -2.68 0.21
N THR A 167 -16.17 -3.86 -0.06
CA THR A 167 -16.19 -4.45 -1.41
C THR A 167 -16.92 -3.55 -2.42
N ARG A 168 -18.05 -2.94 -2.03
CA ARG A 168 -18.77 -1.96 -2.89
C ARG A 168 -17.94 -0.73 -3.17
N VAL A 169 -17.21 -0.22 -2.18
CA VAL A 169 -16.30 0.94 -2.37
C VAL A 169 -15.23 0.62 -3.42
N ILE A 170 -14.59 -0.55 -3.32
CA ILE A 170 -13.56 -0.97 -4.30
C ILE A 170 -14.16 -1.15 -5.69
N ARG A 171 -15.33 -1.80 -5.77
CA ARG A 171 -16.03 -1.98 -7.05
C ARG A 171 -16.33 -0.64 -7.72
N ASP A 172 -16.82 0.35 -6.97
CA ASP A 172 -17.11 1.69 -7.49
C ASP A 172 -15.86 2.36 -8.06
N ILE A 173 -14.73 2.30 -7.36
CA ILE A 173 -13.46 2.86 -7.83
C ILE A 173 -13.00 2.18 -9.12
N VAL A 174 -12.93 0.85 -9.14
CA VAL A 174 -12.45 0.08 -10.30
C VAL A 174 -13.35 0.33 -11.51
N LYS A 175 -14.66 0.39 -11.32
CA LYS A 175 -15.62 0.63 -12.41
C LYS A 175 -15.47 2.02 -13.02
N ARG A 176 -15.32 3.06 -12.19
CA ARG A 176 -15.37 4.46 -12.62
C ARG A 176 -14.04 5.02 -13.08
N TYR A 177 -12.92 4.57 -12.50
CA TYR A 177 -11.61 5.18 -12.71
C TYR A 177 -10.65 4.25 -13.46
N ASP A 178 -9.72 4.84 -14.19
CA ASP A 178 -8.68 4.12 -14.95
C ASP A 178 -7.44 3.83 -14.08
N VAL A 179 -7.64 3.21 -12.93
CA VAL A 179 -6.54 2.78 -12.08
C VAL A 179 -5.79 1.59 -12.67
N ASP A 180 -4.48 1.52 -12.50
CA ASP A 180 -3.67 0.36 -12.91
C ASP A 180 -3.63 -0.72 -11.84
N GLY A 181 -3.84 -0.35 -10.58
CA GLY A 181 -3.91 -1.27 -9.45
C GLY A 181 -4.74 -0.75 -8.29
N ILE A 182 -5.23 -1.70 -7.49
CA ILE A 182 -5.76 -1.48 -6.15
C ILE A 182 -4.72 -1.99 -5.17
N HIS A 183 -4.43 -1.20 -4.13
CA HIS A 183 -3.39 -1.48 -3.16
C HIS A 183 -3.91 -1.31 -1.74
N PHE A 184 -3.72 -2.33 -0.88
CA PHE A 184 -3.99 -2.25 0.54
C PHE A 184 -2.67 -2.22 1.33
N ASP A 185 -2.70 -1.52 2.47
CA ASP A 185 -1.63 -1.55 3.46
C ASP A 185 -1.73 -2.79 4.37
N ASP A 186 -1.10 -2.74 5.54
CA ASP A 186 -1.03 -3.81 6.53
C ASP A 186 -2.11 -3.73 7.64
N TYR A 187 -3.01 -2.74 7.57
CA TYR A 187 -4.02 -2.52 8.61
C TYR A 187 -5.31 -3.29 8.34
N PHE A 188 -5.27 -4.62 8.51
CA PHE A 188 -6.47 -5.46 8.56
C PHE A 188 -7.06 -5.46 9.97
N TYR A 189 -6.65 -6.35 10.85
CA TYR A 189 -6.76 -6.08 12.29
C TYR A 189 -5.65 -5.10 12.68
N PRO A 190 -5.91 -4.16 13.61
CA PRO A 190 -4.90 -3.18 13.99
C PRO A 190 -3.74 -3.82 14.77
N TYR A 191 -2.62 -3.12 14.80
CA TYR A 191 -1.50 -3.50 15.65
C TYR A 191 -1.94 -3.67 17.10
N PRO A 192 -1.47 -4.72 17.82
CA PRO A 192 -1.91 -5.01 19.17
C PRO A 192 -1.52 -3.90 20.15
N VAL A 193 -2.46 -3.56 21.02
CA VAL A 193 -2.25 -2.67 22.15
C VAL A 193 -2.00 -3.52 23.39
N ALA A 194 -0.91 -3.25 24.11
CA ALA A 194 -0.54 -4.03 25.29
C ALA A 194 -1.69 -4.12 26.31
N GLY A 195 -2.01 -5.34 26.73
CA GLY A 195 -3.07 -5.62 27.71
C GLY A 195 -4.50 -5.43 27.20
N LYS A 196 -4.70 -5.20 25.90
CA LYS A 196 -6.04 -5.05 25.31
C LYS A 196 -6.26 -6.01 24.15
N ASP A 197 -7.33 -6.79 24.21
CA ASP A 197 -7.80 -7.53 23.03
C ASP A 197 -8.62 -6.62 22.11
N PHE A 198 -8.65 -6.94 20.82
CA PHE A 198 -9.51 -6.24 19.87
C PHE A 198 -11.00 -6.52 20.24
N PRO A 199 -11.87 -5.50 20.30
CA PRO A 199 -13.19 -5.63 20.90
C PRO A 199 -14.25 -6.22 19.96
N ASP A 200 -13.97 -7.37 19.36
CA ASP A 200 -14.84 -8.10 18.43
C ASP A 200 -15.66 -9.25 19.04
N ALA A 201 -15.72 -9.33 20.38
CA ALA A 201 -16.36 -10.44 21.08
C ALA A 201 -17.82 -10.71 20.66
N LYS A 202 -18.63 -9.67 20.44
CA LYS A 202 -20.01 -9.79 19.96
C LYS A 202 -20.10 -10.39 18.56
N ALA A 203 -19.22 -9.95 17.65
CA ALA A 203 -19.14 -10.49 16.29
C ALA A 203 -18.65 -11.95 16.31
N TYR A 204 -17.64 -12.25 17.13
CA TYR A 204 -17.17 -13.62 17.32
C TYR A 204 -18.28 -14.55 17.85
N GLN A 205 -19.02 -14.12 18.86
CA GLN A 205 -20.17 -14.89 19.38
C GLN A 205 -21.20 -15.18 18.27
N ARG A 206 -21.46 -14.22 17.40
CA ARG A 206 -22.47 -14.33 16.34
C ARG A 206 -21.98 -15.12 15.11
N TYR A 207 -20.73 -14.95 14.71
CA TYR A 207 -20.20 -15.43 13.44
C TYR A 207 -19.00 -16.39 13.56
N GLY A 208 -18.58 -16.74 14.78
CA GLY A 208 -17.40 -17.57 15.02
C GLY A 208 -17.55 -19.03 14.59
N ASN A 209 -18.80 -19.54 14.52
CA ASN A 209 -19.13 -20.89 14.02
C ASN A 209 -18.27 -22.02 14.65
N GLY A 210 -17.90 -21.89 15.93
CA GLY A 210 -17.10 -22.87 16.66
C GLY A 210 -15.59 -22.84 16.34
N MET A 211 -15.12 -21.94 15.50
CA MET A 211 -13.68 -21.75 15.27
C MET A 211 -13.00 -21.14 16.50
N ALA A 212 -11.71 -21.45 16.70
CA ALA A 212 -10.88 -20.70 17.63
C ALA A 212 -10.82 -19.23 17.19
N LYS A 213 -10.76 -18.29 18.13
CA LYS A 213 -10.90 -16.85 17.86
C LYS A 213 -9.86 -16.33 16.85
N ASP A 214 -8.61 -16.73 17.01
CA ASP A 214 -7.53 -16.29 16.09
C ASP A 214 -7.72 -16.87 14.68
N GLN A 215 -8.18 -18.11 14.58
CA GLN A 215 -8.50 -18.72 13.30
C GLN A 215 -9.69 -18.02 12.62
N TRP A 216 -10.72 -17.66 13.40
CA TRP A 216 -11.85 -16.89 12.89
C TRP A 216 -11.43 -15.50 12.41
N ARG A 217 -10.57 -14.80 13.15
CA ARG A 217 -10.03 -13.50 12.73
C ARG A 217 -9.29 -13.62 11.41
N ARG A 218 -8.41 -14.62 11.24
CA ARG A 218 -7.74 -14.87 9.95
C ARG A 218 -8.73 -15.18 8.84
N SER A 219 -9.74 -16.01 9.09
CA SER A 219 -10.76 -16.34 8.09
C SER A 219 -11.55 -15.13 7.63
N ASN A 220 -11.77 -14.13 8.48
CA ASN A 220 -12.41 -12.86 8.11
C ASN A 220 -11.55 -12.07 7.11
N VAL A 221 -10.24 -12.01 7.35
CA VAL A 221 -9.32 -11.30 6.44
C VAL A 221 -9.16 -12.07 5.13
N ASP A 222 -9.02 -13.40 5.17
CA ASP A 222 -8.97 -14.25 3.98
C ASP A 222 -10.22 -14.06 3.11
N SER A 223 -11.38 -14.00 3.76
CA SER A 223 -12.68 -13.83 3.09
C SER A 223 -12.75 -12.53 2.30
N ILE A 224 -12.36 -11.40 2.89
CA ILE A 224 -12.41 -10.13 2.17
C ILE A 224 -11.38 -10.07 1.04
N ILE A 225 -10.16 -10.58 1.25
CA ILE A 225 -9.13 -10.60 0.20
C ILE A 225 -9.58 -11.43 -1.00
N ALA A 226 -10.10 -12.64 -0.76
CA ALA A 226 -10.65 -13.48 -1.84
C ALA A 226 -11.83 -12.81 -2.56
N LYS A 227 -12.74 -12.16 -1.82
CA LYS A 227 -13.89 -11.43 -2.37
C LYS A 227 -13.42 -10.26 -3.24
N LEU A 228 -12.48 -9.46 -2.77
CA LEU A 228 -11.93 -8.31 -3.50
C LEU A 228 -11.18 -8.74 -4.77
N GLY A 229 -10.34 -9.77 -4.68
CA GLY A 229 -9.65 -10.32 -5.85
C GLY A 229 -10.62 -10.68 -6.97
N ARG A 230 -11.71 -11.39 -6.64
CA ARG A 230 -12.77 -11.72 -7.62
C ARG A 230 -13.50 -10.47 -8.13
N THR A 231 -13.88 -9.55 -7.25
CA THR A 231 -14.63 -8.34 -7.63
C THR A 231 -13.82 -7.46 -8.60
N ILE A 232 -12.54 -7.23 -8.30
CA ILE A 232 -11.66 -6.45 -9.17
C ILE A 232 -11.56 -7.09 -10.56
N LYS A 233 -11.34 -8.40 -10.63
CA LYS A 233 -11.21 -9.11 -11.91
C LYS A 233 -12.51 -9.20 -12.69
N GLN A 234 -13.66 -9.24 -12.03
CA GLN A 234 -14.98 -9.17 -12.68
C GLN A 234 -15.24 -7.81 -13.33
N GLU A 235 -14.82 -6.71 -12.68
CA GLU A 235 -15.01 -5.37 -13.24
C GLU A 235 -13.96 -5.05 -14.32
N LYS A 236 -12.67 -5.27 -14.02
CA LYS A 236 -11.53 -5.00 -14.93
C LYS A 236 -10.43 -6.05 -14.74
N PRO A 237 -10.38 -7.11 -15.56
CA PRO A 237 -9.47 -8.25 -15.34
C PRO A 237 -7.99 -7.90 -15.52
N TRP A 238 -7.66 -6.71 -16.00
CA TRP A 238 -6.29 -6.20 -16.12
C TRP A 238 -5.84 -5.38 -14.92
N VAL A 239 -6.74 -4.95 -14.03
CA VAL A 239 -6.38 -4.16 -12.85
C VAL A 239 -5.67 -5.05 -11.84
N LYS A 240 -4.50 -4.63 -11.40
CA LYS A 240 -3.66 -5.32 -10.41
C LYS A 240 -4.28 -5.21 -9.02
N PHE A 241 -4.11 -6.24 -8.20
CA PHE A 241 -4.48 -6.19 -6.79
C PHE A 241 -3.27 -6.57 -5.93
N GLY A 242 -2.83 -5.65 -5.09
CA GLY A 242 -1.63 -5.84 -4.26
C GLY A 242 -1.84 -5.46 -2.81
N ILE A 243 -0.99 -6.05 -1.96
CA ILE A 243 -0.97 -5.83 -0.52
C ILE A 243 0.44 -5.45 -0.09
N SER A 244 0.54 -4.46 0.80
CA SER A 244 1.79 -4.11 1.48
C SER A 244 1.74 -4.58 2.94
N PRO A 245 2.10 -5.84 3.23
CA PRO A 245 2.06 -6.38 4.57
C PRO A 245 3.22 -5.88 5.42
N PHE A 246 3.11 -6.06 6.73
CA PHE A 246 4.27 -6.00 7.62
C PHE A 246 5.38 -6.94 7.14
N GLY A 247 6.65 -6.57 7.35
CA GLY A 247 7.78 -7.27 6.72
C GLY A 247 8.01 -8.73 7.13
N VAL A 248 7.39 -9.19 8.22
CA VAL A 248 7.55 -10.55 8.76
C VAL A 248 6.20 -11.29 8.73
N TRP A 249 6.14 -12.41 8.00
CA TRP A 249 4.95 -13.25 8.00
C TRP A 249 4.79 -14.00 9.32
N ARG A 250 5.76 -14.85 9.68
CA ARG A 250 5.90 -15.52 10.98
C ARG A 250 7.38 -15.66 11.33
N ASN A 251 7.70 -15.75 12.63
CA ASN A 251 9.03 -16.10 13.07
C ASN A 251 9.23 -17.62 12.97
N LYS A 252 10.45 -18.05 12.69
CA LYS A 252 10.80 -19.49 12.60
C LYS A 252 10.57 -20.25 13.91
N THR A 253 10.52 -19.54 15.03
CA THR A 253 10.21 -20.14 16.35
C THR A 253 8.75 -20.55 16.48
N GLU A 254 7.83 -19.89 15.77
CA GLU A 254 6.40 -20.20 15.76
C GLU A 254 6.00 -21.12 14.61
N ASP A 255 6.75 -21.10 13.50
CA ASP A 255 6.47 -21.93 12.32
C ASP A 255 7.77 -22.25 11.56
N PRO A 256 8.05 -23.52 11.23
CA PRO A 256 9.26 -23.90 10.48
C PRO A 256 9.39 -23.19 9.12
N GLU A 257 8.26 -22.78 8.48
CA GLU A 257 8.25 -22.01 7.23
C GLU A 257 8.53 -20.52 7.48
N GLY A 258 8.52 -20.06 8.73
CA GLY A 258 8.80 -18.68 9.11
C GLY A 258 10.22 -18.22 8.86
N SER A 259 10.44 -16.90 8.87
CA SER A 259 11.76 -16.28 8.75
C SER A 259 12.55 -16.37 10.07
N ASP A 260 13.89 -16.34 9.98
CA ASP A 260 14.76 -16.27 11.15
C ASP A 260 14.76 -14.83 11.72
N THR A 261 13.68 -14.52 12.41
CA THR A 261 13.38 -13.20 12.96
C THR A 261 12.78 -13.31 14.36
N LYS A 262 12.76 -12.17 15.10
CA LYS A 262 12.14 -12.01 16.41
C LYS A 262 11.31 -10.72 16.42
N ALA A 263 10.25 -10.68 15.66
CA ALA A 263 9.44 -9.48 15.43
C ALA A 263 7.95 -9.78 15.58
N LEU A 264 7.13 -8.73 15.59
CA LEU A 264 5.70 -8.83 15.33
C LEU A 264 5.48 -9.50 13.97
N THR A 265 4.38 -10.22 13.80
CA THR A 265 4.13 -11.01 12.59
C THR A 265 2.75 -10.70 11.99
N ASN A 266 2.62 -10.90 10.68
CA ASN A 266 1.33 -10.77 9.99
C ASN A 266 0.34 -11.83 10.50
N TYR A 267 0.76 -13.09 10.56
CA TYR A 267 -0.11 -14.23 10.82
C TYR A 267 -0.66 -14.25 12.25
N ASP A 268 0.24 -14.08 13.24
CA ASP A 268 -0.12 -14.25 14.65
C ASP A 268 -0.70 -12.96 15.27
N HIS A 269 -0.26 -11.78 14.83
CA HIS A 269 -0.62 -10.51 15.46
C HIS A 269 -1.60 -9.67 14.65
N LEU A 270 -1.54 -9.74 13.31
CA LEU A 270 -2.40 -8.97 12.42
C LEU A 270 -3.47 -9.83 11.72
N TYR A 271 -3.46 -11.13 12.01
CA TYR A 271 -4.41 -12.12 11.46
C TYR A 271 -4.46 -12.13 9.93
N ALA A 272 -3.31 -11.92 9.29
CA ALA A 272 -3.15 -11.83 7.85
C ALA A 272 -2.28 -12.98 7.33
N ASP A 273 -2.87 -13.93 6.60
CA ASP A 273 -2.18 -15.06 5.99
C ASP A 273 -1.79 -14.75 4.54
N ILE A 274 -0.73 -13.93 4.39
CA ILE A 274 -0.26 -13.49 3.08
C ILE A 274 0.13 -14.66 2.18
N LEU A 275 0.71 -15.71 2.75
CA LEU A 275 1.14 -16.88 1.97
C LEU A 275 -0.06 -17.61 1.35
N LEU A 276 -1.15 -17.75 2.10
CA LEU A 276 -2.40 -18.30 1.56
C LEU A 276 -2.88 -17.48 0.36
N TRP A 277 -2.89 -16.16 0.47
CA TRP A 277 -3.38 -15.28 -0.61
C TRP A 277 -2.53 -15.37 -1.87
N LEU A 278 -1.20 -15.46 -1.71
CA LEU A 278 -0.26 -15.67 -2.81
C LEU A 278 -0.45 -17.05 -3.46
N ARG A 279 -0.49 -18.13 -2.66
CA ARG A 279 -0.71 -19.51 -3.13
C ARG A 279 -2.04 -19.68 -3.88
N LYS A 280 -3.09 -19.02 -3.42
CA LYS A 280 -4.42 -19.05 -4.06
C LYS A 280 -4.53 -18.09 -5.25
N GLY A 281 -3.53 -17.21 -5.45
CA GLY A 281 -3.58 -16.21 -6.50
C GLY A 281 -4.70 -15.18 -6.32
N TRP A 282 -5.09 -14.89 -5.09
CA TRP A 282 -6.09 -13.86 -4.78
C TRP A 282 -5.54 -12.46 -4.91
N ILE A 283 -4.23 -12.31 -4.79
CA ILE A 283 -3.50 -11.06 -5.02
C ILE A 283 -2.47 -11.25 -6.14
N ASP A 284 -2.14 -10.18 -6.84
CA ASP A 284 -1.22 -10.19 -7.97
C ASP A 284 0.20 -9.84 -7.57
N TYR A 285 0.36 -9.04 -6.52
CA TYR A 285 1.67 -8.67 -6.00
C TYR A 285 1.62 -8.41 -4.49
N VAL A 286 2.79 -8.52 -3.89
CA VAL A 286 3.04 -8.21 -2.48
C VAL A 286 4.16 -7.19 -2.36
N VAL A 287 4.04 -6.28 -1.38
CA VAL A 287 5.07 -5.28 -1.08
C VAL A 287 5.40 -5.35 0.41
N PRO A 288 6.14 -6.36 0.88
CA PRO A 288 6.50 -6.44 2.29
C PRO A 288 7.33 -5.23 2.72
N GLN A 289 6.98 -4.65 3.87
CA GLN A 289 7.60 -3.44 4.41
C GLN A 289 8.91 -3.82 5.14
N LEU A 290 10.01 -3.89 4.40
CA LEU A 290 11.35 -4.21 4.96
C LEU A 290 12.05 -2.93 5.41
N TYR A 291 11.52 -2.28 6.45
CA TYR A 291 11.97 -0.98 6.92
C TYR A 291 13.14 -1.06 7.94
N TRP A 292 13.91 -2.12 7.87
CA TRP A 292 15.10 -2.36 8.68
C TRP A 292 16.37 -2.25 7.84
N GLU A 293 17.46 -1.94 8.52
CA GLU A 293 18.79 -1.95 7.92
C GLU A 293 19.31 -3.37 7.67
N ILE A 294 20.28 -3.49 6.77
CA ILE A 294 21.07 -4.71 6.61
C ILE A 294 21.85 -4.95 7.90
N GLY A 295 21.73 -6.14 8.46
CA GLY A 295 22.34 -6.52 9.73
C GLY A 295 21.52 -6.16 10.98
N HIS A 296 20.23 -5.82 10.83
CA HIS A 296 19.36 -5.56 11.99
C HIS A 296 19.15 -6.84 12.81
N GLU A 297 19.43 -6.77 14.13
CA GLU A 297 19.49 -7.93 15.04
C GLU A 297 18.23 -8.80 15.04
N ARG A 298 17.04 -8.18 14.99
CA ARG A 298 15.75 -8.88 15.15
C ARG A 298 15.00 -9.14 13.85
N ALA A 299 15.32 -8.39 12.81
CA ALA A 299 14.64 -8.44 11.51
C ALA A 299 15.58 -7.94 10.42
N ASP A 300 16.62 -8.73 10.13
CA ASP A 300 17.63 -8.37 9.14
C ASP A 300 17.03 -8.28 7.74
N TYR A 301 17.34 -7.20 7.03
CA TYR A 301 16.89 -6.98 5.67
C TYR A 301 17.29 -8.12 4.72
N LEU A 302 18.52 -8.62 4.80
CA LEU A 302 19.01 -9.68 3.94
C LEU A 302 18.27 -11.01 4.19
N THR A 303 18.04 -11.33 5.45
CA THR A 303 17.24 -12.50 5.84
C THR A 303 15.83 -12.42 5.26
N LEU A 304 15.19 -11.26 5.38
CA LEU A 304 13.80 -11.08 4.94
C LEU A 304 13.65 -11.04 3.43
N ILE A 305 14.54 -10.39 2.68
CA ILE A 305 14.43 -10.35 1.22
C ILE A 305 14.60 -11.75 0.61
N ASN A 306 15.53 -12.56 1.15
CA ASN A 306 15.71 -13.95 0.73
C ASN A 306 14.46 -14.78 1.06
N TRP A 307 13.91 -14.62 2.25
CA TRP A 307 12.68 -15.32 2.65
C TRP A 307 11.49 -14.98 1.73
N TRP A 308 11.26 -13.71 1.43
CA TRP A 308 10.18 -13.28 0.52
C TRP A 308 10.42 -13.76 -0.92
N SER A 309 11.65 -13.82 -1.36
CA SER A 309 12.04 -14.39 -2.66
C SER A 309 11.58 -15.83 -2.83
N GLU A 310 11.69 -16.63 -1.77
CA GLU A 310 11.31 -18.06 -1.77
C GLU A 310 9.80 -18.26 -1.59
N HIS A 311 9.07 -17.25 -1.08
CA HIS A 311 7.66 -17.35 -0.71
C HIS A 311 6.73 -16.45 -1.53
N SER A 312 7.12 -16.07 -2.75
CA SER A 312 6.25 -15.26 -3.64
C SER A 312 5.26 -16.10 -4.47
N TYR A 313 5.45 -17.41 -4.55
CA TYR A 313 4.57 -18.37 -5.23
C TYR A 313 4.16 -17.95 -6.65
N GLY A 314 5.12 -17.42 -7.42
CA GLY A 314 4.90 -16.99 -8.80
C GLY A 314 4.12 -15.68 -8.96
N ARG A 315 3.79 -15.00 -7.87
CA ARG A 315 3.27 -13.63 -7.87
C ARG A 315 4.40 -12.62 -7.77
N HIS A 316 4.18 -11.36 -8.17
CA HIS A 316 5.22 -10.36 -8.04
C HIS A 316 5.48 -10.00 -6.58
N CYS A 317 6.75 -9.85 -6.25
CA CYS A 317 7.21 -9.32 -4.98
C CYS A 317 8.04 -8.05 -5.23
N TYR A 318 7.58 -6.93 -4.71
CA TYR A 318 8.29 -5.68 -4.67
C TYR A 318 8.69 -5.42 -3.22
N ILE A 319 9.85 -4.83 -2.98
CA ILE A 319 10.30 -4.61 -1.60
C ILE A 319 9.99 -3.18 -1.16
N GLY A 320 9.30 -3.04 -0.02
CA GLY A 320 9.08 -1.77 0.64
C GLY A 320 10.35 -1.28 1.31
N LEU A 321 10.82 -0.10 0.94
CA LEU A 321 12.04 0.53 1.43
C LEU A 321 11.73 1.82 2.22
N ALA A 322 12.61 2.17 3.17
CA ALA A 322 12.37 3.22 4.14
C ALA A 322 13.36 4.40 4.05
N PRO A 323 13.34 5.21 2.97
CA PRO A 323 14.21 6.39 2.88
C PRO A 323 13.98 7.41 4.01
N TYR A 324 12.81 7.41 4.64
CA TYR A 324 12.53 8.27 5.80
C TYR A 324 13.44 8.01 7.01
N ARG A 325 14.10 6.86 7.05
CA ARG A 325 15.05 6.50 8.12
C ARG A 325 16.42 7.15 7.96
N ALA A 326 16.66 7.86 6.88
CA ALA A 326 17.91 8.59 6.68
C ALA A 326 18.33 9.33 7.94
N ASN A 327 19.57 9.10 8.39
CA ASN A 327 20.17 9.69 9.60
C ASN A 327 19.52 9.31 10.94
N SER A 328 18.59 8.36 11.00
CA SER A 328 17.90 7.97 12.25
C SER A 328 18.78 7.20 13.23
N ASN A 329 19.77 6.46 12.73
CA ASN A 329 20.78 5.76 13.55
C ASN A 329 22.08 5.59 12.78
N ALA A 330 23.09 4.91 13.35
CA ALA A 330 24.40 4.73 12.72
C ALA A 330 24.32 4.03 11.35
N ALA A 331 23.50 2.98 11.22
CA ALA A 331 23.33 2.25 9.97
C ALA A 331 22.68 3.12 8.86
N TRP A 332 21.73 4.00 9.21
CA TRP A 332 21.03 4.88 8.29
C TRP A 332 21.76 6.21 8.02
N LYS A 333 22.86 6.51 8.75
CA LYS A 333 23.84 7.54 8.38
C LYS A 333 24.76 7.08 7.24
N ASP A 334 24.91 5.78 7.06
CA ASP A 334 25.62 5.20 5.93
C ASP A 334 24.87 5.48 4.62
N LYS A 335 25.42 6.33 3.78
CA LYS A 335 24.84 6.72 2.48
C LYS A 335 24.67 5.54 1.53
N THR A 336 25.39 4.43 1.77
CA THR A 336 25.32 3.22 0.93
C THR A 336 24.20 2.27 1.36
N GLN A 337 23.54 2.51 2.49
CA GLN A 337 22.50 1.61 3.01
C GLN A 337 21.37 1.38 2.00
N LEU A 338 20.70 2.43 1.54
CA LEU A 338 19.64 2.31 0.54
C LEU A 338 20.15 1.79 -0.82
N PRO A 339 21.28 2.30 -1.37
CA PRO A 339 21.89 1.72 -2.57
C PRO A 339 22.15 0.21 -2.49
N ARG A 340 22.69 -0.29 -1.38
CA ARG A 340 22.89 -1.75 -1.19
C ARG A 340 21.58 -2.52 -1.17
N GLN A 341 20.54 -1.96 -0.54
CA GLN A 341 19.20 -2.57 -0.54
C GLN A 341 18.63 -2.65 -1.98
N ILE A 342 18.80 -1.62 -2.80
CA ILE A 342 18.41 -1.63 -4.21
C ILE A 342 19.18 -2.70 -5.00
N GLN A 343 20.48 -2.83 -4.78
CA GLN A 343 21.27 -3.88 -5.42
C GLN A 343 20.78 -5.27 -5.03
N LEU A 344 20.48 -5.50 -3.77
CA LEU A 344 19.91 -6.77 -3.30
C LEU A 344 18.59 -7.09 -3.97
N THR A 345 17.68 -6.11 -4.11
CA THR A 345 16.40 -6.36 -4.83
C THR A 345 16.62 -6.77 -6.28
N ARG A 346 17.66 -6.27 -6.93
CA ARG A 346 17.99 -6.61 -8.33
C ARG A 346 18.68 -7.95 -8.51
N THR A 347 19.41 -8.40 -7.50
CA THR A 347 20.18 -9.66 -7.54
C THR A 347 19.45 -10.84 -6.90
N THR A 348 18.45 -10.57 -6.07
CA THR A 348 17.65 -11.62 -5.43
C THR A 348 16.60 -12.15 -6.42
N PRO A 349 16.50 -13.45 -6.67
CA PRO A 349 15.50 -14.04 -7.55
C PRO A 349 14.07 -13.68 -7.11
N ASN A 350 13.11 -13.71 -8.02
CA ASN A 350 11.68 -13.49 -7.75
C ASN A 350 11.32 -12.13 -7.11
N ILE A 351 12.25 -11.17 -7.10
CA ILE A 351 12.00 -9.79 -6.68
C ILE A 351 12.01 -8.91 -7.93
N GLN A 352 10.92 -8.15 -8.18
CA GLN A 352 10.73 -7.41 -9.42
C GLN A 352 10.76 -5.89 -9.23
N GLY A 353 11.13 -5.39 -8.06
CA GLY A 353 11.24 -3.95 -7.87
C GLY A 353 11.11 -3.48 -6.42
N GLN A 354 10.96 -2.17 -6.26
CA GLN A 354 10.94 -1.49 -4.96
C GLN A 354 9.81 -0.47 -4.89
N VAL A 355 9.32 -0.24 -3.67
CA VAL A 355 8.39 0.84 -3.34
C VAL A 355 8.92 1.60 -2.13
N TYR A 356 9.00 2.92 -2.21
CA TYR A 356 9.61 3.76 -1.18
C TYR A 356 8.57 4.44 -0.29
N PHE A 357 8.67 4.27 1.01
CA PHE A 357 7.85 5.00 1.96
C PHE A 357 8.64 6.18 2.55
N SER A 358 8.30 7.38 2.19
CA SER A 358 7.28 7.87 1.30
C SER A 358 7.81 9.06 0.46
N SER A 359 6.96 9.64 -0.38
CA SER A 359 7.31 10.78 -1.24
C SER A 359 8.02 11.91 -0.53
N LYS A 360 7.55 12.29 0.66
CA LYS A 360 8.15 13.34 1.50
C LYS A 360 9.62 13.12 1.78
N SER A 361 10.06 11.87 1.87
CA SER A 361 11.46 11.54 2.12
C SER A 361 12.40 12.04 1.03
N PHE A 362 11.91 12.20 -0.20
CA PHE A 362 12.74 12.63 -1.33
C PHE A 362 12.81 14.15 -1.52
N LEU A 363 12.03 14.95 -0.77
CA LEU A 363 11.99 16.40 -0.94
C LEU A 363 13.34 17.09 -0.69
N ASN A 364 14.14 16.55 0.23
CA ASN A 364 15.39 17.14 0.66
C ASN A 364 16.63 16.32 0.27
N ASN A 365 16.53 15.44 -0.72
CA ASN A 365 17.62 14.59 -1.19
C ASN A 365 18.41 13.92 -0.05
N PRO A 366 17.74 13.12 0.83
CA PRO A 366 18.36 12.57 2.02
C PRO A 366 19.55 11.69 1.64
N ASN A 367 20.69 11.87 2.31
CA ASN A 367 21.93 11.15 2.04
C ASN A 367 22.43 11.19 0.57
N GLY A 368 21.90 12.09 -0.26
CA GLY A 368 22.18 12.13 -1.71
C GLY A 368 21.48 10.99 -2.48
N TRP A 369 20.44 10.40 -1.97
CA TRP A 369 19.79 9.25 -2.60
C TRP A 369 19.02 9.59 -3.86
N ASN A 370 18.43 10.81 -3.98
CA ASN A 370 17.85 11.24 -5.25
C ASN A 370 18.92 11.26 -6.36
N ASP A 371 20.10 11.81 -6.06
CA ASP A 371 21.21 11.85 -7.03
C ASP A 371 21.67 10.44 -7.39
N SER A 372 21.73 9.53 -6.43
CA SER A 372 22.06 8.12 -6.65
C SER A 372 21.04 7.43 -7.57
N LEU A 373 19.75 7.69 -7.37
CA LEU A 373 18.70 7.17 -8.25
C LEU A 373 18.85 7.74 -9.68
N GLN A 374 18.92 9.06 -9.80
CA GLN A 374 18.96 9.76 -11.09
C GLN A 374 20.20 9.43 -11.92
N ASN A 375 21.37 9.38 -11.28
CA ASN A 375 22.66 9.25 -11.98
C ASN A 375 23.14 7.81 -12.12
N ASN A 376 22.65 6.89 -11.27
CA ASN A 376 23.10 5.50 -11.24
C ASN A 376 21.94 4.50 -11.39
N TYR A 377 21.19 4.25 -10.31
CA TYR A 377 20.29 3.09 -10.23
C TYR A 377 19.10 3.18 -11.16
N TYR A 378 18.52 4.39 -11.35
CA TYR A 378 17.33 4.62 -12.18
C TYR A 378 17.61 5.54 -13.38
N ARG A 379 18.87 5.74 -13.72
CA ARG A 379 19.27 6.58 -14.87
C ARG A 379 18.54 6.19 -16.16
N GLN A 380 18.33 4.90 -16.38
CA GLN A 380 17.59 4.42 -17.52
C GLN A 380 16.13 4.16 -17.13
N GLN A 381 15.21 4.69 -17.94
CA GLN A 381 13.80 4.38 -17.80
C GLN A 381 13.55 2.93 -18.19
N VAL A 382 12.73 2.23 -17.40
CA VAL A 382 12.37 0.84 -17.66
C VAL A 382 10.85 0.68 -17.53
N PRO A 383 10.24 -0.28 -18.25
CA PRO A 383 8.82 -0.58 -18.06
C PRO A 383 8.57 -1.24 -16.72
N THR A 384 7.32 -1.18 -16.26
CA THR A 384 6.85 -2.01 -15.16
C THR A 384 6.81 -3.48 -15.57
N PRO A 385 7.06 -4.44 -14.66
CA PRO A 385 7.02 -5.86 -15.00
C PRO A 385 5.63 -6.31 -15.42
N ALA A 386 5.54 -7.03 -16.53
CA ALA A 386 4.30 -7.60 -17.01
C ALA A 386 3.83 -8.76 -16.10
N MET A 387 2.54 -8.84 -15.86
CA MET A 387 1.88 -9.91 -15.11
C MET A 387 1.14 -10.82 -16.09
N PRO A 388 1.74 -11.95 -16.54
CA PRO A 388 1.19 -12.76 -17.63
C PRO A 388 -0.14 -13.45 -17.29
N TRP A 389 -0.50 -13.52 -16.02
CA TRP A 389 -1.79 -14.07 -15.57
C TRP A 389 -2.95 -13.06 -15.63
N LEU A 390 -2.68 -11.78 -15.90
CA LEU A 390 -3.71 -10.75 -16.08
C LEU A 390 -4.11 -10.62 -17.56
N ALA A 391 -5.36 -10.25 -17.78
CA ALA A 391 -5.80 -9.84 -19.10
C ALA A 391 -5.06 -8.56 -19.54
N LYS A 392 -4.93 -8.37 -20.86
CA LYS A 392 -4.42 -7.11 -21.40
C LYS A 392 -5.47 -6.01 -21.26
N LYS A 393 -5.04 -4.81 -20.90
CA LYS A 393 -5.90 -3.62 -20.92
C LYS A 393 -6.34 -3.33 -22.35
N PRO A 394 -7.64 -3.12 -22.60
CA PRO A 394 -8.11 -2.73 -23.94
C PRO A 394 -7.37 -1.49 -24.47
N GLY A 395 -6.89 -1.54 -25.71
CA GLY A 395 -6.16 -0.44 -26.34
C GLY A 395 -4.67 -0.30 -25.96
N SER A 396 -4.13 -1.15 -25.10
CA SER A 396 -2.68 -1.24 -24.91
C SER A 396 -2.07 -2.13 -26.01
N GLN A 397 -1.08 -1.57 -26.74
CA GLN A 397 -0.31 -2.32 -27.74
C GLN A 397 0.74 -3.22 -27.08
#